data_1e934cb9e7c212600961884c39265eea
#
_entry.id   1e934cb9e7c212600961884c39265eea
#
_cell.length_a   1.000
_cell.length_b   1.000
_cell.length_c   1.000
_cell.angle_alpha   90.00
_cell.angle_beta   90.00
_cell.angle_gamma   90.00
#
_symmetry.space_group_name_H-M   'P 1'
#
loop_
_entity.id
_entity.type
_entity.pdbx_description
1 polymer ?
#
loop_
_entity_poly.entity_id
_entity_poly.type
_entity_poly.pdbx_seq_one_letter_code
_entity_poly.pdbx_strand_id
1 'polypeptide(L)'
;MDGNPLPFKTEEEVLEFLRTAKVVSMKAAPKGITHPRQATLEKDGLRVHAMFRNVSEEKVMATLASGQREMNFRDDFIFECAAYELSRMLGMDSVPPVTPRSVNGEKGNLQIWVENAMDEGKRLKEKIAPPDAGRWNNHVQIMLFFDNLVYNTDRNQGNILIDKNWRIWLIDHTRAFRQRDDLLNEE
;
A
#
# COMPACT_ATOMS: atom_id res chain seq x y z
N MET A 1 7.60 -18.39 5.46
CA MET A 1 8.92 -17.78 5.18
C MET A 1 9.44 -17.23 6.48
N ASP A 2 10.59 -17.69 6.90
CA ASP A 2 11.06 -17.56 8.30
C ASP A 2 11.81 -16.25 8.58
N GLY A 3 11.17 -15.12 8.35
CA GLY A 3 11.71 -13.81 8.76
C GLY A 3 13.02 -13.38 8.07
N ASN A 4 13.46 -14.10 7.04
CA ASN A 4 14.61 -13.69 6.25
C ASN A 4 14.27 -12.45 5.41
N PRO A 5 15.16 -11.46 5.34
CA PRO A 5 15.00 -10.35 4.40
C PRO A 5 14.83 -10.91 3.00
N LEU A 6 13.97 -10.28 2.20
CA LEU A 6 13.81 -10.65 0.79
C LEU A 6 15.21 -10.64 0.14
N PRO A 7 15.55 -11.64 -0.69
CA PRO A 7 16.90 -11.82 -1.23
C PRO A 7 17.24 -10.83 -2.36
N PHE A 8 16.45 -9.78 -2.50
CA PHE A 8 16.66 -8.73 -3.50
C PHE A 8 17.67 -7.72 -3.00
N LYS A 9 18.61 -7.34 -3.85
CA LYS A 9 19.64 -6.33 -3.57
C LYS A 9 19.19 -4.92 -3.96
N THR A 10 18.29 -4.83 -4.93
CA THR A 10 17.79 -3.58 -5.46
C THR A 10 16.28 -3.61 -5.60
N GLU A 11 15.69 -2.42 -5.62
CA GLU A 11 14.26 -2.25 -5.85
C GLU A 11 13.85 -2.72 -7.26
N GLU A 12 14.71 -2.53 -8.26
CA GLU A 12 14.44 -3.00 -9.63
C GLU A 12 14.35 -4.53 -9.70
N GLU A 13 15.15 -5.25 -8.91
CA GLU A 13 15.02 -6.72 -8.79
C GLU A 13 13.66 -7.12 -8.22
N VAL A 14 13.13 -6.37 -7.25
CA VAL A 14 11.78 -6.59 -6.71
C VAL A 14 10.73 -6.36 -7.80
N LEU A 15 10.82 -5.25 -8.52
CA LEU A 15 9.87 -4.91 -9.59
C LEU A 15 9.90 -5.95 -10.72
N GLU A 16 11.10 -6.38 -11.13
CA GLU A 16 11.26 -7.40 -12.15
C GLU A 16 10.67 -8.75 -11.69
N PHE A 17 10.88 -9.11 -10.43
CA PHE A 17 10.26 -10.30 -9.86
C PHE A 17 8.73 -10.20 -9.86
N LEU A 18 8.17 -9.08 -9.42
CA LEU A 18 6.72 -8.82 -9.43
C LEU A 18 6.15 -8.89 -10.86
N ARG A 19 6.89 -8.42 -11.87
CA ARG A 19 6.47 -8.45 -13.29
C ARG A 19 6.49 -9.84 -13.88
N THR A 20 7.47 -10.68 -13.52
CA THR A 20 7.81 -11.89 -14.29
C THR A 20 7.58 -13.21 -13.55
N ALA A 21 7.58 -13.22 -12.20
CA ALA A 21 7.40 -14.43 -11.42
C ALA A 21 6.01 -15.06 -11.65
N LYS A 22 5.94 -16.39 -11.65
CA LYS A 22 4.68 -17.12 -11.79
C LYS A 22 3.80 -16.94 -10.56
N VAL A 23 2.53 -16.61 -10.74
CA VAL A 23 1.54 -16.65 -9.66
C VAL A 23 1.14 -18.12 -9.45
N VAL A 24 1.56 -18.70 -8.32
CA VAL A 24 1.31 -20.13 -8.02
C VAL A 24 0.09 -20.34 -7.15
N SER A 25 -0.32 -19.34 -6.38
CA SER A 25 -1.58 -19.35 -5.63
C SER A 25 -2.08 -17.95 -5.37
N MET A 26 -3.38 -17.85 -5.12
CA MET A 26 -4.04 -16.60 -4.76
C MET A 26 -5.18 -16.91 -3.79
N LYS A 27 -5.25 -16.17 -2.68
CA LYS A 27 -6.30 -16.30 -1.66
C LYS A 27 -6.79 -14.93 -1.24
N ALA A 28 -8.02 -14.82 -0.73
CA ALA A 28 -8.52 -13.58 -0.16
C ALA A 28 -7.56 -13.05 0.91
N ALA A 29 -7.29 -11.76 0.89
CA ALA A 29 -6.51 -11.13 1.94
C ALA A 29 -7.32 -11.11 3.26
N PRO A 30 -6.64 -11.14 4.43
CA PRO A 30 -7.33 -11.16 5.73
C PRO A 30 -8.17 -9.92 5.99
N LYS A 31 -7.85 -8.79 5.35
CA LYS A 31 -8.51 -7.49 5.52
C LYS A 31 -8.65 -6.79 4.16
N GLY A 32 -9.60 -5.89 4.04
CA GLY A 32 -9.84 -5.03 2.88
C GLY A 32 -11.25 -5.15 2.33
N ILE A 33 -11.91 -4.00 2.12
CA ILE A 33 -13.30 -3.90 1.62
C ILE A 33 -13.35 -4.20 0.12
N THR A 34 -12.30 -3.86 -0.62
CA THR A 34 -12.19 -4.04 -2.07
C THR A 34 -11.76 -5.45 -2.50
N HIS A 35 -11.85 -6.41 -1.58
CA HIS A 35 -11.48 -7.81 -1.78
C HIS A 35 -10.06 -8.03 -2.34
N PRO A 36 -9.02 -7.38 -1.76
CA PRO A 36 -7.66 -7.62 -2.19
C PRO A 36 -7.29 -9.10 -1.99
N ARG A 37 -6.36 -9.59 -2.80
CA ARG A 37 -5.94 -11.00 -2.76
C ARG A 37 -4.44 -11.12 -2.49
N GLN A 38 -4.08 -11.96 -1.54
CA GLN A 38 -2.69 -12.33 -1.34
C GLN A 38 -2.29 -13.37 -2.38
N ALA A 39 -1.33 -13.02 -3.22
CA ALA A 39 -0.72 -13.89 -4.20
C ALA A 39 0.59 -14.46 -3.68
N THR A 40 0.88 -15.73 -3.99
CA THR A 40 2.21 -16.31 -3.86
C THR A 40 2.85 -16.33 -5.24
N LEU A 41 3.98 -15.69 -5.37
CA LEU A 41 4.77 -15.63 -6.59
C LEU A 41 5.97 -16.56 -6.48
N GLU A 42 6.34 -17.23 -7.60
CA GLU A 42 7.50 -18.13 -7.64
C GLU A 42 8.33 -17.90 -8.90
N LYS A 43 9.63 -17.76 -8.73
CA LYS A 43 10.63 -17.70 -9.80
C LYS A 43 11.95 -18.21 -9.26
N ASP A 44 12.62 -19.09 -10.02
CA ASP A 44 13.94 -19.64 -9.72
C ASP A 44 14.06 -20.24 -8.30
N GLY A 45 13.00 -20.95 -7.87
CA GLY A 45 12.92 -21.56 -6.52
C GLY A 45 12.62 -20.59 -5.38
N LEU A 46 12.59 -19.28 -5.65
CA LEU A 46 12.22 -18.26 -4.68
C LEU A 46 10.70 -18.09 -4.66
N ARG A 47 10.11 -18.11 -3.46
CA ARG A 47 8.69 -17.78 -3.22
C ARG A 47 8.56 -16.50 -2.43
N VAL A 48 7.72 -15.58 -2.94
CA VAL A 48 7.46 -14.28 -2.34
C VAL A 48 5.96 -14.03 -2.33
N HIS A 49 5.47 -13.37 -1.27
CA HIS A 49 4.08 -12.93 -1.23
C HIS A 49 3.95 -11.51 -1.84
N ALA A 50 2.81 -11.29 -2.47
CA ALA A 50 2.41 -9.99 -2.98
C ALA A 50 0.92 -9.76 -2.74
N MET A 51 0.51 -8.51 -2.68
CA MET A 51 -0.89 -8.12 -2.69
C MET A 51 -1.32 -7.86 -4.13
N PHE A 52 -2.36 -8.52 -4.59
CA PHE A 52 -3.02 -8.21 -5.86
C PHE A 52 -4.28 -7.38 -5.61
N ARG A 53 -4.36 -6.23 -6.26
CA ARG A 53 -5.54 -5.36 -6.31
C ARG A 53 -5.96 -5.14 -7.75
N ASN A 54 -7.26 -5.19 -7.99
CA ASN A 54 -7.85 -5.00 -9.31
C ASN A 54 -9.09 -4.08 -9.28
N VAL A 55 -9.27 -3.36 -8.18
CA VAL A 55 -10.33 -2.36 -8.09
C VAL A 55 -10.13 -1.30 -9.17
N SER A 56 -11.17 -0.99 -9.91
CA SER A 56 -11.22 0.11 -10.87
C SER A 56 -12.67 0.57 -10.94
N GLU A 57 -13.02 1.54 -10.14
CA GLU A 57 -14.39 2.04 -9.97
C GLU A 57 -14.39 3.55 -10.14
N GLU A 58 -15.28 4.02 -11.01
CA GLU A 58 -15.52 5.45 -11.24
C GLU A 58 -17.02 5.73 -11.16
N LYS A 59 -17.39 6.74 -10.37
CA LYS A 59 -18.79 7.17 -10.20
C LYS A 59 -18.85 8.69 -10.21
N VAL A 60 -19.85 9.26 -10.89
CA VAL A 60 -20.13 10.70 -10.82
C VAL A 60 -20.37 11.15 -9.39
N MET A 61 -21.04 10.31 -8.61
CA MET A 61 -21.29 10.51 -7.18
C MET A 61 -21.33 9.18 -6.47
N ALA A 62 -20.67 9.10 -5.31
CA ALA A 62 -20.75 7.97 -4.39
C ALA A 62 -21.21 8.44 -3.01
N THR A 63 -21.90 7.57 -2.28
CA THR A 63 -22.17 7.75 -0.84
C THR A 63 -21.22 6.85 -0.08
N LEU A 64 -20.36 7.46 0.75
CA LEU A 64 -19.39 6.76 1.56
C LEU A 64 -20.06 6.06 2.75
N ALA A 65 -19.36 5.13 3.40
CA ALA A 65 -19.84 4.46 4.60
C ALA A 65 -20.17 5.42 5.75
N SER A 66 -19.53 6.60 5.79
CA SER A 66 -19.84 7.69 6.69
C SER A 66 -21.17 8.40 6.40
N GLY A 67 -21.82 8.10 5.27
CA GLY A 67 -22.99 8.84 4.77
C GLY A 67 -22.63 10.10 3.96
N GLN A 68 -21.37 10.49 3.92
CA GLN A 68 -20.90 11.63 3.12
C GLN A 68 -20.99 11.33 1.63
N ARG A 69 -21.38 12.31 0.83
CA ARG A 69 -21.41 12.22 -0.63
C ARG A 69 -20.09 12.74 -1.21
N GLU A 70 -19.55 11.99 -2.15
CA GLU A 70 -18.34 12.35 -2.86
C GLU A 70 -18.63 12.42 -4.37
N MET A 71 -18.31 13.58 -4.95
CA MET A 71 -18.40 13.79 -6.40
C MET A 71 -17.11 13.29 -7.08
N ASN A 72 -17.23 12.80 -8.32
CA ASN A 72 -16.12 12.26 -9.10
C ASN A 72 -15.34 11.18 -8.35
N PHE A 73 -16.08 10.30 -7.65
CA PHE A 73 -15.50 9.20 -6.90
C PHE A 73 -14.67 8.30 -7.81
N ARG A 74 -13.44 8.02 -7.39
CA ARG A 74 -12.55 7.06 -8.04
C ARG A 74 -11.87 6.19 -6.99
N ASP A 75 -11.85 4.89 -7.28
CA ASP A 75 -11.13 3.88 -6.51
C ASP A 75 -10.43 2.97 -7.54
N ASP A 76 -9.13 3.18 -7.75
CA ASP A 76 -8.43 2.54 -8.86
C ASP A 76 -7.05 2.04 -8.44
N PHE A 77 -6.75 0.76 -8.80
CA PHE A 77 -5.47 0.13 -8.50
C PHE A 77 -4.26 0.90 -9.08
N ILE A 78 -4.47 1.70 -10.13
CA ILE A 78 -3.37 2.46 -10.76
C ILE A 78 -2.83 3.56 -9.84
N PHE A 79 -3.65 4.09 -8.94
CA PHE A 79 -3.22 5.12 -8.00
C PHE A 79 -2.22 4.60 -6.97
N GLU A 80 -2.27 3.30 -6.63
CA GLU A 80 -1.23 2.68 -5.82
C GLU A 80 0.13 2.71 -6.55
N CYS A 81 0.12 2.43 -7.87
CA CYS A 81 1.34 2.50 -8.68
C CYS A 81 1.84 3.94 -8.81
N ALA A 82 0.94 4.92 -8.98
CA ALA A 82 1.31 6.33 -9.04
C ALA A 82 1.88 6.84 -7.71
N ALA A 83 1.30 6.44 -6.57
CA ALA A 83 1.81 6.79 -5.25
C ALA A 83 3.21 6.21 -5.02
N TYR A 84 3.46 4.97 -5.43
CA TYR A 84 4.78 4.35 -5.36
C TYR A 84 5.82 5.14 -6.18
N GLU A 85 5.54 5.43 -7.44
CA GLU A 85 6.47 6.17 -8.29
C GLU A 85 6.75 7.57 -7.73
N LEU A 86 5.73 8.28 -7.24
CA LEU A 86 5.91 9.58 -6.62
C LEU A 86 6.75 9.50 -5.34
N SER A 87 6.46 8.54 -4.46
CA SER A 87 7.25 8.29 -3.23
C SER A 87 8.73 8.07 -3.56
N ARG A 88 9.01 7.26 -4.59
CA ARG A 88 10.36 7.00 -5.08
C ARG A 88 11.04 8.26 -5.65
N MET A 89 10.34 9.01 -6.49
CA MET A 89 10.85 10.27 -7.06
C MET A 89 11.23 11.31 -6.00
N LEU A 90 10.51 11.31 -4.88
CA LEU A 90 10.77 12.20 -3.74
C LEU A 90 11.83 11.67 -2.78
N GLY A 91 12.35 10.44 -2.99
CA GLY A 91 13.29 9.78 -2.09
C GLY A 91 12.69 9.44 -0.72
N MET A 92 11.36 9.31 -0.64
CA MET A 92 10.66 8.99 0.62
C MET A 92 10.65 7.50 0.92
N ASP A 93 10.64 6.66 -0.13
CA ASP A 93 10.63 5.19 -0.07
C ASP A 93 9.60 4.63 0.92
N SER A 94 8.45 5.30 1.06
CA SER A 94 7.44 4.96 2.06
C SER A 94 6.36 4.02 1.53
N VAL A 95 6.25 3.85 0.20
CA VAL A 95 5.28 2.95 -0.44
C VAL A 95 6.01 1.68 -0.88
N PRO A 96 5.51 0.48 -0.53
CA PRO A 96 6.15 -0.76 -0.98
C PRO A 96 6.16 -0.87 -2.50
N PRO A 97 7.21 -1.45 -3.12
CA PRO A 97 7.28 -1.68 -4.55
C PRO A 97 6.03 -2.32 -5.11
N VAL A 98 5.50 -1.72 -6.15
CA VAL A 98 4.28 -2.14 -6.83
C VAL A 98 4.40 -1.95 -8.33
N THR A 99 3.78 -2.84 -9.11
CA THR A 99 3.78 -2.76 -10.57
C THR A 99 2.41 -3.14 -11.14
N PRO A 100 1.94 -2.48 -12.21
CA PRO A 100 0.77 -2.94 -12.93
C PRO A 100 1.02 -4.35 -13.50
N ARG A 101 0.07 -5.24 -13.36
CA ARG A 101 0.14 -6.59 -13.91
C ARG A 101 -1.23 -7.22 -14.10
N SER A 102 -1.43 -7.89 -15.23
CA SER A 102 -2.60 -8.77 -15.40
C SER A 102 -2.31 -10.16 -14.84
N VAL A 103 -3.25 -10.68 -14.04
CA VAL A 103 -3.19 -12.02 -13.46
C VAL A 103 -4.46 -12.77 -13.84
N ASN A 104 -4.34 -13.92 -14.50
CA ASN A 104 -5.49 -14.71 -14.98
C ASN A 104 -6.49 -13.91 -15.82
N GLY A 105 -6.00 -12.95 -16.62
CA GLY A 105 -6.84 -12.08 -17.46
C GLY A 105 -7.42 -10.86 -16.76
N GLU A 106 -7.29 -10.74 -15.45
CA GLU A 106 -7.72 -9.57 -14.68
C GLU A 106 -6.60 -8.53 -14.61
N LYS A 107 -6.87 -7.30 -15.05
CA LYS A 107 -5.97 -6.15 -14.89
C LYS A 107 -5.94 -5.73 -13.43
N GLY A 108 -4.74 -5.38 -12.93
CA GLY A 108 -4.55 -4.94 -11.56
C GLY A 108 -3.10 -4.54 -11.32
N ASN A 109 -2.72 -4.53 -10.06
CA ASN A 109 -1.34 -4.38 -9.64
C ASN A 109 -0.89 -5.52 -8.72
N LEU A 110 0.42 -5.73 -8.65
CA LEU A 110 1.06 -6.56 -7.64
C LEU A 110 2.00 -5.68 -6.82
N GLN A 111 1.71 -5.58 -5.53
CA GLN A 111 2.53 -4.90 -4.54
C GLN A 111 3.25 -5.93 -3.66
N ILE A 112 4.55 -5.75 -3.43
CA ILE A 112 5.30 -6.63 -2.55
C ILE A 112 4.65 -6.68 -1.17
N TRP A 113 4.56 -7.88 -0.58
CA TRP A 113 4.06 -8.04 0.78
C TRP A 113 5.12 -7.64 1.80
N VAL A 114 4.76 -6.77 2.74
CA VAL A 114 5.64 -6.41 3.84
C VAL A 114 5.55 -7.49 4.91
N GLU A 115 6.52 -8.40 4.90
CA GLU A 115 6.53 -9.55 5.80
C GLU A 115 6.78 -9.13 7.26
N ASN A 116 6.09 -9.81 8.18
CA ASN A 116 6.22 -9.60 9.63
C ASN A 116 5.95 -8.16 10.10
N ALA A 117 5.25 -7.36 9.31
CA ALA A 117 4.80 -6.05 9.75
C ALA A 117 3.58 -6.16 10.66
N MET A 118 3.49 -5.26 11.61
CA MET A 118 2.24 -4.97 12.32
C MET A 118 1.57 -3.75 11.72
N ASP A 119 0.25 -3.65 11.78
CA ASP A 119 -0.45 -2.41 11.48
C ASP A 119 -0.51 -1.48 12.71
N GLU A 120 -0.72 -0.19 12.45
CA GLU A 120 -0.81 0.84 13.50
C GLU A 120 -1.95 0.56 14.49
N GLY A 121 -3.06 -0.02 14.01
CA GLY A 121 -4.17 -0.42 14.87
C GLY A 121 -3.75 -1.47 15.91
N LYS A 122 -2.95 -2.46 15.48
CA LYS A 122 -2.37 -3.45 16.39
C LYS A 122 -1.41 -2.80 17.39
N ARG A 123 -0.50 -1.94 16.89
CA ARG A 123 0.46 -1.22 17.75
C ARG A 123 -0.25 -0.45 18.86
N LEU A 124 -1.27 0.32 18.51
CA LEU A 124 -2.05 1.11 19.47
C LEU A 124 -2.83 0.23 20.46
N LYS A 125 -3.48 -0.83 19.96
CA LYS A 125 -4.23 -1.79 20.79
C LYS A 125 -3.35 -2.46 21.83
N GLU A 126 -2.14 -2.86 21.42
CA GLU A 126 -1.17 -3.52 22.29
C GLU A 126 -0.30 -2.54 23.08
N LYS A 127 -0.50 -1.22 22.89
CA LYS A 127 0.24 -0.13 23.56
C LYS A 127 1.77 -0.24 23.38
N ILE A 128 2.21 -0.67 22.20
CA ILE A 128 3.63 -0.81 21.89
C ILE A 128 4.20 0.57 21.58
N ALA A 129 5.15 1.03 22.41
CA ALA A 129 5.83 2.30 22.18
C ALA A 129 6.97 2.15 21.17
N PRO A 130 7.19 3.15 20.27
CA PRO A 130 8.36 3.15 19.40
C PRO A 130 9.64 3.29 20.24
N PRO A 131 10.73 2.62 19.86
CA PRO A 131 12.00 2.68 20.59
C PRO A 131 12.67 4.07 20.49
N ASP A 132 12.36 4.81 19.43
CA ASP A 132 12.82 6.18 19.19
C ASP A 132 11.62 7.05 18.79
N ALA A 133 11.12 7.82 19.74
CA ALA A 133 9.96 8.70 19.53
C ALA A 133 10.26 9.83 18.53
N GLY A 134 11.49 10.34 18.48
CA GLY A 134 11.88 11.39 17.55
C GLY A 134 11.83 10.89 16.09
N ARG A 135 12.45 9.74 15.83
CA ARG A 135 12.40 9.08 14.52
C ARG A 135 10.97 8.71 14.12
N TRP A 136 10.19 8.20 15.06
CA TRP A 136 8.79 7.88 14.83
C TRP A 136 7.98 9.11 14.40
N ASN A 137 8.11 10.21 15.14
CA ASN A 137 7.43 11.46 14.82
C ASN A 137 7.81 11.98 13.43
N ASN A 138 9.09 11.91 13.06
CA ASN A 138 9.53 12.27 11.71
C ASN A 138 8.85 11.42 10.63
N HIS A 139 8.73 10.12 10.82
CA HIS A 139 8.01 9.23 9.88
C HIS A 139 6.54 9.60 9.79
N VAL A 140 5.90 9.94 10.91
CA VAL A 140 4.49 10.40 10.92
C VAL A 140 4.34 11.72 10.14
N GLN A 141 5.24 12.68 10.32
CA GLN A 141 5.21 13.94 9.56
C GLN A 141 5.39 13.70 8.05
N ILE A 142 6.30 12.80 7.66
CA ILE A 142 6.49 12.41 6.26
C ILE A 142 5.22 11.78 5.70
N MET A 143 4.55 10.91 6.45
CA MET A 143 3.28 10.31 6.07
C MET A 143 2.19 11.36 5.84
N LEU A 144 2.01 12.28 6.80
CA LEU A 144 1.02 13.37 6.71
C LEU A 144 1.29 14.27 5.50
N PHE A 145 2.55 14.63 5.28
CA PHE A 145 2.95 15.38 4.10
C PHE A 145 2.61 14.63 2.80
N PHE A 146 2.95 13.34 2.74
CA PHE A 146 2.71 12.54 1.55
C PHE A 146 1.21 12.36 1.27
N ASP A 147 0.40 12.05 2.30
CA ASP A 147 -1.05 11.91 2.15
C ASP A 147 -1.71 13.22 1.68
N ASN A 148 -1.23 14.38 2.17
CA ASN A 148 -1.68 15.67 1.65
C ASN A 148 -1.27 15.87 0.18
N LEU A 149 -0.03 15.54 -0.17
CA LEU A 149 0.47 15.70 -1.54
C LEU A 149 -0.31 14.88 -2.57
N VAL A 150 -0.65 13.63 -2.22
CA VAL A 150 -1.44 12.75 -3.10
C VAL A 150 -2.95 12.85 -2.86
N TYR A 151 -3.38 13.72 -1.97
CA TYR A 151 -4.76 13.87 -1.52
C TYR A 151 -5.41 12.52 -1.16
N ASN A 152 -4.78 11.78 -0.25
CA ASN A 152 -5.26 10.48 0.22
C ASN A 152 -6.24 10.66 1.39
N THR A 153 -7.53 10.49 1.15
CA THR A 153 -8.59 10.66 2.16
C THR A 153 -8.93 9.39 2.93
N ASP A 154 -8.22 8.28 2.67
CA ASP A 154 -8.54 6.96 3.23
C ASP A 154 -7.41 6.39 4.11
N ARG A 155 -6.55 7.26 4.67
CA ARG A 155 -5.50 6.83 5.59
C ARG A 155 -6.09 6.40 6.92
N ASN A 156 -6.22 5.11 7.11
CA ASN A 156 -6.65 4.50 8.38
C ASN A 156 -5.49 3.68 8.98
N GLN A 157 -5.65 3.28 10.23
CA GLN A 157 -4.62 2.56 10.99
C GLN A 157 -4.21 1.21 10.35
N GLY A 158 -5.10 0.58 9.57
CA GLY A 158 -4.80 -0.66 8.84
C GLY A 158 -3.93 -0.44 7.61
N ASN A 159 -3.86 0.79 7.10
CA ASN A 159 -3.10 1.18 5.91
C ASN A 159 -1.70 1.74 6.25
N ILE A 160 -1.30 1.65 7.51
CA ILE A 160 0.02 2.02 8.03
C ILE A 160 0.67 0.75 8.57
N LEU A 161 1.66 0.23 7.87
CA LEU A 161 2.40 -0.95 8.30
C LEU A 161 3.73 -0.55 8.92
N ILE A 162 4.11 -1.24 9.97
CA ILE A 162 5.34 -1.00 10.74
C ILE A 162 6.16 -2.28 10.70
N ASP A 163 7.34 -2.22 10.10
CA ASP A 163 8.24 -3.35 10.03
C ASP A 163 9.07 -3.52 11.32
N LYS A 164 9.86 -4.59 11.39
CA LYS A 164 10.74 -4.89 12.53
C LYS A 164 11.79 -3.83 12.83
N ASN A 165 12.10 -2.95 11.87
CA ASN A 165 13.06 -1.84 12.02
C ASN A 165 12.35 -0.52 12.36
N TRP A 166 11.06 -0.55 12.65
CA TRP A 166 10.22 0.60 12.92
C TRP A 166 10.12 1.58 11.74
N ARG A 167 10.29 1.08 10.52
CA ARG A 167 9.98 1.84 9.31
C ARG A 167 8.49 1.78 9.06
N ILE A 168 7.92 2.92 8.67
CA ILE A 168 6.52 3.01 8.24
C ILE A 168 6.44 2.71 6.74
N TRP A 169 5.50 1.85 6.38
CA TRP A 169 5.10 1.56 5.02
C TRP A 169 3.64 1.95 4.83
N LEU A 170 3.38 2.73 3.80
CA LEU A 170 2.06 3.24 3.45
C LEU A 170 1.48 2.40 2.32
N ILE A 171 0.29 1.85 2.53
CA ILE A 171 -0.40 1.01 1.56
C ILE A 171 -1.81 1.54 1.31
N ASP A 172 -2.44 1.03 0.26
CA ASP A 172 -3.83 1.29 -0.09
C ASP A 172 -4.12 2.76 -0.48
N HIS A 173 -3.43 3.22 -1.52
CA HIS A 173 -3.62 4.56 -2.12
C HIS A 173 -4.64 4.54 -3.27
N THR A 174 -5.48 3.49 -3.37
CA THR A 174 -6.43 3.35 -4.49
C THR A 174 -7.44 4.50 -4.56
N ARG A 175 -7.60 5.24 -3.47
CA ARG A 175 -8.46 6.42 -3.35
C ARG A 175 -7.69 7.74 -3.27
N ALA A 176 -6.41 7.78 -3.61
CA ALA A 176 -5.60 8.99 -3.71
C ALA A 176 -5.81 9.77 -5.02
N PHE A 177 -5.07 10.85 -5.22
CA PHE A 177 -5.08 11.70 -6.42
C PHE A 177 -6.47 12.26 -6.76
N ARG A 178 -7.17 12.76 -5.75
CA ARG A 178 -8.45 13.42 -5.92
C ARG A 178 -8.30 14.73 -6.70
N GLN A 179 -9.29 15.03 -7.52
CA GLN A 179 -9.37 16.31 -8.26
C GLN A 179 -9.84 17.43 -7.31
N ARG A 180 -8.94 17.87 -6.44
CA ARG A 180 -9.16 18.95 -5.46
C ARG A 180 -7.96 19.88 -5.47
N ASP A 181 -8.19 21.14 -5.14
CA ASP A 181 -7.20 22.24 -5.07
C ASP A 181 -6.94 22.75 -3.65
N ASP A 182 -7.63 22.17 -2.67
CA ASP A 182 -7.44 22.42 -1.24
C ASP A 182 -6.57 21.34 -0.59
N LEU A 183 -5.96 21.66 0.54
CA LEU A 183 -5.26 20.68 1.37
C LEU A 183 -6.26 19.83 2.16
N LEU A 184 -5.83 18.64 2.58
CA LEU A 184 -6.60 17.85 3.55
C LEU A 184 -6.65 18.62 4.86
N ASN A 185 -7.86 18.82 5.39
CA ASN A 185 -8.03 19.37 6.73
C ASN A 185 -7.72 18.24 7.72
N GLU A 186 -6.75 18.49 8.59
CA GLU A 186 -6.53 17.70 9.79
C GLU A 186 -7.46 18.25 10.87
N GLU A 187 -8.54 17.52 11.17
CA GLU A 187 -9.34 17.72 12.38
C GLU A 187 -8.82 16.83 13.52
#